data_9e7e5dcab6902536712d5b056a9f59e9
#
_entry.id   9e7e5dcab6902536712d5b056a9f59e9
#
_cell.length_a   1.000
_cell.length_b   1.000
_cell.length_c   1.000
_cell.angle_alpha   90.00
_cell.angle_beta   90.00
_cell.angle_gamma   90.00
#
_symmetry.space_group_name_H-M   'P 1'
#
loop_
_entity.id
_entity.type
_entity.pdbx_description
1 polymer ?
#
loop_
_entity_poly.entity_id
_entity_poly.type
_entity_poly.pdbx_seq_one_letter_code
_entity_poly.pdbx_strand_id
1 'polypeptide(L)'
;AIDPKGTKIKMDDYFNVFTEHFSFLNFIWEPLLEFTLAFAVIMIVLEIVLGFSLILGTFKKITMWLYLAIILFFTLLTGFTYLTGFVPKDFTFFQFGEWGAFDKSNMRVTDCGCFGDFIKLDPRESFFKDILLTLMILAVLPFAGRFKTLFNNKITYGILGVLSIATIWFTFSNISNLPVKDFRPYKVGTNLIDCTNDEGLDPGEVEVKFVVEKDGAQETITSEQ
;
A
#
# COMPACT_ATOMS: atom_id res chain seq x y z
N ALA A 1 -0.23 6.91 8.11
CA ALA A 1 -0.61 8.29 8.47
C ALA A 1 0.56 9.27 8.34
N ILE A 2 1.79 8.80 8.51
CA ILE A 2 2.98 9.66 8.44
C ILE A 2 3.29 10.07 6.99
N ASP A 3 3.10 9.17 6.02
CA ASP A 3 3.30 9.44 4.60
C ASP A 3 2.08 9.03 3.74
N PRO A 4 1.06 9.89 3.65
CA PRO A 4 -0.11 9.61 2.79
C PRO A 4 0.23 9.64 1.30
N LYS A 5 1.27 10.39 0.90
CA LYS A 5 1.71 10.44 -0.50
C LYS A 5 2.38 9.14 -0.94
N GLY A 6 3.22 8.56 -0.08
CA GLY A 6 3.79 7.23 -0.31
C GLY A 6 2.71 6.15 -0.40
N THR A 7 1.71 6.18 0.49
CA THR A 7 0.55 5.28 0.41
C THR A 7 -0.22 5.47 -0.91
N LYS A 8 -0.42 6.72 -1.36
CA LYS A 8 -1.05 7.00 -2.66
C LYS A 8 -0.28 6.36 -3.80
N ILE A 9 1.04 6.56 -3.87
CA ILE A 9 1.89 6.01 -4.94
C ILE A 9 1.75 4.48 -5.00
N LYS A 10 1.79 3.81 -3.86
CA LYS A 10 1.60 2.35 -3.80
C LYS A 10 0.22 1.91 -4.26
N MET A 11 -0.84 2.64 -3.90
CA MET A 11 -2.19 2.33 -4.39
C MET A 11 -2.31 2.60 -5.90
N ASP A 12 -1.69 3.66 -6.42
CA ASP A 12 -1.61 3.92 -7.87
C ASP A 12 -0.94 2.73 -8.60
N ASP A 13 0.18 2.22 -8.08
CA ASP A 13 0.87 1.06 -8.64
C ASP A 13 -0.06 -0.17 -8.71
N TYR A 14 -0.75 -0.48 -7.61
CA TYR A 14 -1.71 -1.59 -7.57
C TYR A 14 -2.86 -1.41 -8.56
N PHE A 15 -3.50 -0.24 -8.57
CA PHE A 15 -4.67 -0.01 -9.41
C PHE A 15 -4.28 0.01 -10.90
N ASN A 16 -3.11 0.53 -11.27
CA ASN A 16 -2.61 0.43 -12.64
C ASN A 16 -2.40 -1.02 -13.07
N VAL A 17 -1.76 -1.83 -12.25
CA VAL A 17 -1.57 -3.26 -12.53
C VAL A 17 -2.91 -4.00 -12.57
N PHE A 18 -3.88 -3.62 -11.75
CA PHE A 18 -5.21 -4.22 -11.77
C PHE A 18 -6.02 -3.84 -13.02
N THR A 19 -5.89 -2.62 -13.54
CA THR A 19 -6.52 -2.25 -14.82
C THR A 19 -5.98 -3.09 -15.98
N GLU A 20 -4.70 -3.44 -15.94
CA GLU A 20 -4.05 -4.28 -16.95
C GLU A 20 -4.48 -5.76 -16.83
N HIS A 21 -4.42 -6.33 -15.63
CA HIS A 21 -4.66 -7.77 -15.41
C HIS A 21 -6.13 -8.14 -15.18
N PHE A 22 -6.96 -7.23 -14.69
CA PHE A 22 -8.38 -7.43 -14.36
C PHE A 22 -9.28 -6.48 -15.15
N SER A 23 -9.05 -6.36 -16.46
CA SER A 23 -9.74 -5.41 -17.34
C SER A 23 -11.27 -5.50 -17.28
N PHE A 24 -11.84 -6.66 -16.94
CA PHE A 24 -13.29 -6.83 -16.74
C PHE A 24 -13.85 -6.07 -15.53
N LEU A 25 -12.99 -5.58 -14.63
CA LEU A 25 -13.33 -4.75 -13.47
C LEU A 25 -12.88 -3.28 -13.61
N ASN A 26 -12.54 -2.82 -14.81
CA ASN A 26 -12.07 -1.45 -15.03
C ASN A 26 -13.07 -0.39 -14.57
N PHE A 27 -14.38 -0.72 -14.57
CA PHE A 27 -15.41 0.16 -14.01
C PHE A 27 -15.22 0.44 -12.49
N ILE A 28 -14.40 -0.37 -11.79
CA ILE A 28 -14.00 -0.17 -10.38
C ILE A 28 -12.64 0.52 -10.33
N TRP A 29 -11.65 0.03 -11.12
CA TRP A 29 -10.26 0.47 -10.99
C TRP A 29 -10.04 1.87 -11.54
N GLU A 30 -10.66 2.25 -12.66
CA GLU A 30 -10.52 3.58 -13.24
C GLU A 30 -10.97 4.71 -12.30
N PRO A 31 -12.17 4.65 -11.66
CA PRO A 31 -12.52 5.64 -10.65
C PRO A 31 -11.60 5.64 -9.42
N LEU A 32 -11.10 4.48 -9.00
CA LEU A 32 -10.15 4.40 -7.89
C LEU A 32 -8.82 5.06 -8.22
N LEU A 33 -8.33 4.94 -9.47
CA LEU A 33 -7.14 5.65 -9.94
C LEU A 33 -7.32 7.17 -9.89
N GLU A 34 -8.47 7.67 -10.33
CA GLU A 34 -8.74 9.10 -10.29
C GLU A 34 -8.77 9.65 -8.84
N PHE A 35 -9.31 8.87 -7.90
CA PHE A 35 -9.46 9.26 -6.50
C PHE A 35 -8.49 8.57 -5.55
N THR A 36 -7.33 8.08 -6.03
CA THR A 36 -6.37 7.29 -5.22
C THR A 36 -5.94 8.00 -3.94
N LEU A 37 -5.70 9.33 -3.99
CA LEU A 37 -5.34 10.08 -2.79
C LEU A 37 -6.46 10.07 -1.74
N ALA A 38 -7.70 10.26 -2.17
CA ALA A 38 -8.86 10.21 -1.27
C ALA A 38 -9.02 8.79 -0.69
N PHE A 39 -8.87 7.76 -1.52
CA PHE A 39 -8.88 6.37 -1.11
C PHE A 39 -7.79 6.09 -0.05
N ALA A 40 -6.54 6.51 -0.30
CA ALA A 40 -5.44 6.34 0.65
C ALA A 40 -5.73 7.02 2.00
N VAL A 41 -6.25 8.25 1.98
CA VAL A 41 -6.64 8.97 3.21
C VAL A 41 -7.75 8.24 3.96
N ILE A 42 -8.79 7.78 3.25
CA ILE A 42 -9.90 7.01 3.84
C ILE A 42 -9.37 5.73 4.49
N MET A 43 -8.49 4.99 3.81
CA MET A 43 -7.92 3.76 4.34
C MET A 43 -7.11 4.02 5.61
N ILE A 44 -6.25 5.04 5.64
CA ILE A 44 -5.47 5.42 6.83
C ILE A 44 -6.38 5.77 8.01
N VAL A 45 -7.42 6.57 7.75
CA VAL A 45 -8.38 6.97 8.80
C VAL A 45 -9.14 5.76 9.31
N LEU A 46 -9.63 4.89 8.42
CA LEU A 46 -10.36 3.68 8.79
C LEU A 46 -9.50 2.74 9.63
N GLU A 47 -8.26 2.49 9.26
CA GLU A 47 -7.34 1.63 10.04
C GLU A 47 -7.18 2.12 11.47
N ILE A 48 -6.93 3.41 11.66
CA ILE A 48 -6.73 4.01 12.97
C ILE A 48 -8.03 3.97 13.78
N VAL A 49 -9.14 4.40 13.19
CA VAL A 49 -10.46 4.45 13.87
C VAL A 49 -10.93 3.04 14.23
N LEU A 50 -10.78 2.07 13.33
CA LEU A 50 -11.16 0.68 13.62
C LEU A 50 -10.27 0.05 14.69
N GLY A 51 -8.95 0.33 14.66
CA GLY A 51 -8.02 -0.11 15.69
C GLY A 51 -8.45 0.39 17.08
N PHE A 52 -8.76 1.67 17.21
CA PHE A 52 -9.28 2.23 18.47
C PHE A 52 -10.67 1.71 18.82
N SER A 53 -11.56 1.53 17.84
CA SER A 53 -12.89 0.95 18.07
C SER A 53 -12.80 -0.47 18.61
N LEU A 54 -11.82 -1.25 18.14
CA LEU A 54 -11.58 -2.61 18.62
C LEU A 54 -11.11 -2.60 20.08
N ILE A 55 -10.13 -1.74 20.41
CA ILE A 55 -9.60 -1.58 21.78
C ILE A 55 -10.70 -1.11 22.73
N LEU A 56 -11.51 -0.13 22.33
CA LEU A 56 -12.58 0.44 23.15
C LEU A 56 -13.82 -0.45 23.24
N GLY A 57 -13.92 -1.47 22.38
CA GLY A 57 -15.05 -2.39 22.32
C GLY A 57 -16.34 -1.74 21.79
N THR A 58 -16.23 -0.75 20.89
CA THR A 58 -17.37 -0.01 20.32
C THR A 58 -17.89 -0.67 19.05
N PHE A 59 -19.17 -0.51 18.75
CA PHE A 59 -19.80 -1.02 17.51
C PHE A 59 -19.38 -2.45 17.14
N LYS A 60 -19.21 -3.30 18.12
CA LYS A 60 -18.50 -4.60 18.10
C LYS A 60 -18.65 -5.39 16.81
N LYS A 61 -19.90 -5.62 16.36
CA LYS A 61 -20.16 -6.38 15.13
C LYS A 61 -19.70 -5.61 13.88
N ILE A 62 -20.05 -4.32 13.78
CA ILE A 62 -19.71 -3.48 12.63
C ILE A 62 -18.19 -3.35 12.53
N THR A 63 -17.52 -3.04 13.65
CA THR A 63 -16.05 -2.92 13.71
C THR A 63 -15.35 -4.19 13.23
N MET A 64 -15.82 -5.37 13.69
CA MET A 64 -15.24 -6.66 13.31
C MET A 64 -15.45 -6.97 11.81
N TRP A 65 -16.63 -6.67 11.25
CA TRP A 65 -16.89 -6.87 9.84
C TRP A 65 -16.08 -5.90 8.96
N LEU A 66 -15.99 -4.63 9.35
CA LEU A 66 -15.15 -3.65 8.63
C LEU A 66 -13.67 -4.03 8.73
N TYR A 67 -13.22 -4.49 9.89
CA TYR A 67 -11.84 -4.95 10.05
C TYR A 67 -11.57 -6.16 9.16
N LEU A 68 -12.50 -7.13 9.11
CA LEU A 68 -12.39 -8.26 8.21
C LEU A 68 -12.33 -7.82 6.74
N ALA A 69 -13.15 -6.86 6.33
CA ALA A 69 -13.14 -6.35 4.95
C ALA A 69 -11.80 -5.72 4.59
N ILE A 70 -11.23 -4.90 5.49
CA ILE A 70 -9.93 -4.26 5.27
C ILE A 70 -8.80 -5.30 5.23
N ILE A 71 -8.75 -6.24 6.17
CA ILE A 71 -7.69 -7.23 6.18
C ILE A 71 -7.77 -8.18 4.97
N LEU A 72 -8.97 -8.52 4.50
CA LEU A 72 -9.15 -9.26 3.26
C LEU A 72 -8.65 -8.46 2.06
N PHE A 73 -8.93 -7.16 2.00
CA PHE A 73 -8.42 -6.29 0.95
C PHE A 73 -6.89 -6.31 0.93
N PHE A 74 -6.23 -6.12 2.07
CA PHE A 74 -4.76 -6.19 2.14
C PHE A 74 -4.22 -7.60 1.83
N THR A 75 -4.91 -8.65 2.28
CA THR A 75 -4.52 -10.03 1.95
C THR A 75 -4.57 -10.27 0.44
N LEU A 76 -5.54 -9.68 -0.27
CA LEU A 76 -5.61 -9.75 -1.74
C LEU A 76 -4.46 -8.98 -2.39
N LEU A 77 -4.13 -7.77 -1.91
CA LEU A 77 -3.01 -6.98 -2.43
C LEU A 77 -1.67 -7.71 -2.23
N THR A 78 -1.38 -8.13 -1.00
CA THR A 78 -0.12 -8.82 -0.67
C THR A 78 -0.03 -10.18 -1.33
N GLY A 79 -1.17 -10.90 -1.43
CA GLY A 79 -1.27 -12.16 -2.15
C GLY A 79 -0.99 -11.99 -3.65
N PHE A 80 -1.58 -10.97 -4.27
CA PHE A 80 -1.31 -10.64 -5.66
C PHE A 80 0.18 -10.33 -5.89
N THR A 81 0.77 -9.47 -5.04
CA THR A 81 2.19 -9.14 -5.09
C THR A 81 3.06 -10.39 -5.03
N TYR A 82 2.83 -11.26 -4.05
CA TYR A 82 3.59 -12.49 -3.89
C TYR A 82 3.39 -13.48 -5.06
N LEU A 83 2.15 -13.68 -5.49
CA LEU A 83 1.82 -14.64 -6.54
C LEU A 83 2.32 -14.19 -7.92
N THR A 84 2.38 -12.89 -8.20
CA THR A 84 2.96 -12.39 -9.47
C THR A 84 4.44 -12.72 -9.59
N GLY A 85 5.18 -12.97 -8.50
CA GLY A 85 6.55 -13.46 -8.55
C GLY A 85 6.71 -14.84 -9.23
N PHE A 86 5.62 -15.63 -9.38
CA PHE A 86 5.61 -16.87 -10.14
C PHE A 86 5.22 -16.69 -11.61
N VAL A 87 4.76 -15.49 -12.00
CA VAL A 87 4.23 -15.21 -13.34
C VAL A 87 5.27 -14.44 -14.14
N PRO A 88 5.86 -15.03 -15.21
CA PRO A 88 6.79 -14.31 -16.06
C PRO A 88 6.15 -13.03 -16.64
N LYS A 89 6.97 -12.01 -16.92
CA LYS A 89 6.48 -10.68 -17.34
C LYS A 89 5.66 -10.70 -18.63
N ASP A 90 5.89 -11.67 -19.49
CA ASP A 90 5.23 -11.80 -20.80
C ASP A 90 3.83 -12.40 -20.71
N PHE A 91 3.41 -12.91 -19.53
CA PHE A 91 2.15 -13.59 -19.33
C PHE A 91 1.22 -12.84 -18.37
N THR A 92 -0.09 -13.04 -18.56
CA THR A 92 -1.10 -12.49 -17.64
C THR A 92 -1.28 -13.39 -16.42
N PHE A 93 -1.74 -12.80 -15.32
CA PHE A 93 -1.95 -13.51 -14.05
C PHE A 93 -2.81 -14.77 -14.16
N PHE A 94 -3.77 -14.79 -15.08
CA PHE A 94 -4.71 -15.91 -15.24
C PHE A 94 -4.18 -17.08 -16.10
N GLN A 95 -2.99 -16.96 -16.67
CA GLN A 95 -2.36 -18.01 -17.45
C GLN A 95 -1.61 -18.99 -16.55
N PHE A 96 -2.34 -19.72 -15.71
CA PHE A 96 -1.77 -20.60 -14.67
C PHE A 96 -0.84 -21.71 -15.22
N GLY A 97 -0.97 -22.08 -16.51
CA GLY A 97 -0.11 -23.06 -17.15
C GLY A 97 1.34 -22.57 -17.39
N GLU A 98 1.54 -21.25 -17.41
CA GLU A 98 2.83 -20.62 -17.69
C GLU A 98 3.55 -20.16 -16.42
N TRP A 99 2.98 -20.46 -15.24
CA TRP A 99 3.60 -20.11 -13.96
C TRP A 99 4.87 -20.93 -13.76
N GLY A 100 5.97 -20.24 -13.41
CA GLY A 100 7.30 -20.81 -13.24
C GLY A 100 7.79 -20.81 -11.80
N ALA A 101 9.10 -20.84 -11.63
CA ALA A 101 9.73 -20.66 -10.32
C ALA A 101 9.57 -19.21 -9.85
N PHE A 102 9.53 -19.01 -8.53
CA PHE A 102 9.45 -17.68 -7.93
C PHE A 102 10.69 -16.85 -8.28
N ASP A 103 10.48 -15.69 -8.87
CA ASP A 103 11.51 -14.68 -9.10
C ASP A 103 10.97 -13.31 -8.70
N LYS A 104 11.73 -12.61 -7.86
CA LYS A 104 11.38 -11.24 -7.41
C LYS A 104 11.27 -10.25 -8.58
N SER A 105 12.04 -10.46 -9.65
CA SER A 105 12.00 -9.61 -10.85
C SER A 105 10.68 -9.67 -11.60
N ASN A 106 9.90 -10.74 -11.42
CA ASN A 106 8.58 -10.90 -12.02
C ASN A 106 7.47 -10.16 -11.27
N MET A 107 7.71 -9.79 -10.00
CA MET A 107 6.69 -9.11 -9.22
C MET A 107 6.26 -7.80 -9.87
N ARG A 108 4.95 -7.59 -10.00
CA ARG A 108 4.37 -6.38 -10.61
C ARG A 108 4.40 -5.18 -9.66
N VAL A 109 4.34 -5.45 -8.36
CA VAL A 109 4.49 -4.46 -7.29
C VAL A 109 5.57 -4.97 -6.35
N THR A 110 6.54 -4.14 -6.01
CA THR A 110 7.75 -4.59 -5.28
C THR A 110 7.53 -4.79 -3.78
N ASP A 111 6.60 -4.02 -3.18
CA ASP A 111 6.27 -4.10 -1.76
C ASP A 111 4.80 -3.74 -1.51
N CYS A 112 4.26 -4.13 -0.36
CA CYS A 112 2.86 -3.88 0.00
C CYS A 112 2.59 -2.45 0.49
N GLY A 113 3.62 -1.66 0.80
CA GLY A 113 3.47 -0.32 1.34
C GLY A 113 2.82 -0.20 2.74
N CYS A 114 2.48 -1.34 3.39
CA CYS A 114 1.74 -1.36 4.67
C CYS A 114 2.45 -0.61 5.80
N PHE A 115 3.78 -0.63 5.81
CA PHE A 115 4.62 0.08 6.79
C PHE A 115 5.32 1.30 6.19
N GLY A 116 4.94 1.70 4.96
CA GLY A 116 5.66 2.70 4.18
C GLY A 116 7.11 2.29 3.96
N ASP A 117 7.98 3.25 3.73
CA ASP A 117 9.42 3.00 3.54
C ASP A 117 10.18 2.73 4.84
N PHE A 118 9.50 2.71 6.00
CA PHE A 118 10.15 2.49 7.30
C PHE A 118 10.58 1.05 7.52
N ILE A 119 9.73 0.08 7.14
CA ILE A 119 10.02 -1.36 7.22
C ILE A 119 9.60 -1.99 5.88
N LYS A 120 10.57 -2.37 5.09
CA LYS A 120 10.35 -3.14 3.86
C LYS A 120 10.26 -4.63 4.23
N LEU A 121 9.03 -5.15 4.34
CA LEU A 121 8.80 -6.58 4.53
C LEU A 121 8.87 -7.31 3.20
N ASP A 122 9.43 -8.51 3.22
CA ASP A 122 9.35 -9.39 2.06
C ASP A 122 7.87 -9.68 1.72
N PRO A 123 7.46 -9.63 0.44
CA PRO A 123 6.08 -9.89 0.02
C PRO A 123 5.51 -11.20 0.55
N ARG A 124 6.34 -12.24 0.65
CA ARG A 124 5.97 -13.52 1.25
C ARG A 124 5.57 -13.37 2.72
N GLU A 125 6.40 -12.69 3.52
CA GLU A 125 6.13 -12.47 4.94
C GLU A 125 4.87 -11.63 5.15
N SER A 126 4.68 -10.59 4.34
CA SER A 126 3.50 -9.74 4.35
C SER A 126 2.22 -10.53 4.08
N PHE A 127 2.24 -11.38 3.06
CA PHE A 127 1.08 -12.22 2.71
C PHE A 127 0.72 -13.22 3.82
N PHE A 128 1.71 -13.96 4.35
CA PHE A 128 1.44 -14.92 5.43
C PHE A 128 0.99 -14.23 6.73
N LYS A 129 1.54 -13.07 7.06
CA LYS A 129 1.05 -12.23 8.17
C LYS A 129 -0.43 -11.89 7.99
N ASP A 130 -0.84 -11.46 6.81
CA ASP A 130 -2.21 -11.05 6.52
C ASP A 130 -3.18 -12.25 6.54
N ILE A 131 -2.76 -13.42 6.05
CA ILE A 131 -3.50 -14.68 6.21
C ILE A 131 -3.71 -14.99 7.71
N LEU A 132 -2.63 -14.92 8.50
CA LEU A 132 -2.73 -15.19 9.94
C LEU A 132 -3.71 -14.24 10.62
N LEU A 133 -3.62 -12.94 10.32
CA LEU A 133 -4.54 -11.93 10.86
C LEU A 133 -5.98 -12.18 10.42
N THR A 134 -6.21 -12.56 9.17
CA THR A 134 -7.53 -12.93 8.64
C THR A 134 -8.11 -14.12 9.43
N LEU A 135 -7.33 -15.18 9.63
CA LEU A 135 -7.76 -16.33 10.40
C LEU A 135 -8.06 -15.97 11.88
N MET A 136 -7.25 -15.11 12.49
CA MET A 136 -7.50 -14.61 13.84
C MET A 136 -8.83 -13.85 13.93
N ILE A 137 -9.11 -12.96 12.99
CA ILE A 137 -10.37 -12.21 12.94
C ILE A 137 -11.55 -13.15 12.73
N LEU A 138 -11.46 -14.10 11.80
CA LEU A 138 -12.52 -15.11 11.57
C LEU A 138 -12.80 -15.94 12.82
N ALA A 139 -11.77 -16.33 13.58
CA ALA A 139 -11.93 -17.07 14.83
C ALA A 139 -12.62 -16.25 15.94
N VAL A 140 -12.37 -14.93 15.98
CA VAL A 140 -12.92 -14.03 17.00
C VAL A 140 -14.30 -13.48 16.61
N LEU A 141 -14.62 -13.40 15.33
CA LEU A 141 -15.87 -12.83 14.80
C LEU A 141 -17.16 -13.40 15.44
N PRO A 142 -17.31 -14.72 15.66
CA PRO A 142 -18.50 -15.29 16.33
C PRO A 142 -18.69 -14.78 17.77
N PHE A 143 -17.60 -14.39 18.41
CA PHE A 143 -17.57 -13.91 19.79
C PHE A 143 -17.66 -12.39 19.91
N ALA A 144 -17.78 -11.66 18.80
CA ALA A 144 -17.79 -10.20 18.77
C ALA A 144 -18.81 -9.56 19.73
N GLY A 145 -19.98 -10.22 19.92
CA GLY A 145 -21.00 -9.75 20.86
C GLY A 145 -20.64 -9.86 22.34
N ARG A 146 -19.64 -10.69 22.70
CA ARG A 146 -19.23 -10.96 24.09
C ARG A 146 -18.24 -9.92 24.63
N PHE A 147 -17.60 -9.14 23.78
CA PHE A 147 -16.67 -8.09 24.22
C PHE A 147 -17.40 -7.04 25.06
N LYS A 148 -16.77 -6.57 26.12
CA LYS A 148 -17.30 -5.47 26.94
C LYS A 148 -16.72 -4.15 26.46
N THR A 149 -17.51 -3.07 26.53
CA THR A 149 -17.00 -1.71 26.29
C THR A 149 -16.15 -1.30 27.50
N LEU A 150 -15.02 -0.64 27.25
CA LEU A 150 -14.13 -0.16 28.32
C LEU A 150 -14.74 1.01 29.10
N PHE A 151 -15.48 1.88 28.41
CA PHE A 151 -16.08 3.07 28.98
C PHE A 151 -17.57 3.17 28.65
N ASN A 152 -18.26 4.12 29.28
CA ASN A 152 -19.62 4.45 28.91
C ASN A 152 -19.68 4.89 27.43
N ASN A 153 -20.74 4.51 26.72
CA ASN A 153 -20.93 4.74 25.29
C ASN A 153 -20.69 6.22 24.88
N LYS A 154 -21.17 7.17 25.69
CA LYS A 154 -21.00 8.60 25.41
C LYS A 154 -19.52 9.02 25.42
N ILE A 155 -18.76 8.54 26.39
CA ILE A 155 -17.31 8.82 26.50
C ILE A 155 -16.57 8.17 25.34
N THR A 156 -16.91 6.92 25.01
CA THR A 156 -16.27 6.18 23.93
C THR A 156 -16.50 6.84 22.58
N TYR A 157 -17.72 7.30 22.29
CA TYR A 157 -18.01 8.04 21.04
C TYR A 157 -17.29 9.39 20.98
N GLY A 158 -17.18 10.07 22.14
CA GLY A 158 -16.39 11.30 22.25
C GLY A 158 -14.92 11.06 21.90
N ILE A 159 -14.32 10.03 22.49
CA ILE A 159 -12.91 9.65 22.22
C ILE A 159 -12.72 9.32 20.73
N LEU A 160 -13.57 8.48 20.16
CA LEU A 160 -13.49 8.12 18.74
C LEU A 160 -13.66 9.34 17.84
N GLY A 161 -14.58 10.24 18.14
CA GLY A 161 -14.76 11.48 17.38
C GLY A 161 -13.53 12.36 17.39
N VAL A 162 -12.94 12.59 18.57
CA VAL A 162 -11.71 13.37 18.70
C VAL A 162 -10.54 12.72 17.96
N LEU A 163 -10.37 11.40 18.11
CA LEU A 163 -9.32 10.65 17.40
C LEU A 163 -9.51 10.69 15.88
N SER A 164 -10.73 10.56 15.40
CA SER A 164 -11.03 10.66 13.96
C SER A 164 -10.66 12.03 13.41
N ILE A 165 -11.08 13.10 14.08
CA ILE A 165 -10.75 14.49 13.68
C ILE A 165 -9.23 14.71 13.72
N ALA A 166 -8.58 14.29 14.79
CA ALA A 166 -7.13 14.41 14.94
C ALA A 166 -6.38 13.65 13.83
N THR A 167 -6.82 12.43 13.50
CA THR A 167 -6.22 11.62 12.43
C THR A 167 -6.40 12.29 11.06
N ILE A 168 -7.59 12.77 10.76
CA ILE A 168 -7.89 13.49 9.52
C ILE A 168 -7.00 14.74 9.42
N TRP A 169 -6.99 15.56 10.46
CA TRP A 169 -6.16 16.76 10.49
C TRP A 169 -4.68 16.45 10.29
N PHE A 170 -4.16 15.44 11.00
CA PHE A 170 -2.76 15.02 10.90
C PHE A 170 -2.43 14.51 9.49
N THR A 171 -3.31 13.72 8.88
CA THR A 171 -3.13 13.20 7.53
C THR A 171 -3.10 14.33 6.51
N PHE A 172 -4.05 15.28 6.58
CA PHE A 172 -4.06 16.45 5.69
C PHE A 172 -2.85 17.37 5.91
N SER A 173 -2.40 17.54 7.15
CA SER A 173 -1.18 18.30 7.45
C SER A 173 0.05 17.69 6.76
N ASN A 174 0.18 16.37 6.75
CA ASN A 174 1.29 15.67 6.06
C ASN A 174 1.15 15.63 4.53
N ILE A 175 -0.06 15.85 3.99
CA ILE A 175 -0.25 16.04 2.54
C ILE A 175 0.21 17.44 2.12
N SER A 176 -0.13 18.46 2.91
CA SER A 176 0.19 19.87 2.59
C SER A 176 1.64 20.23 2.88
N ASN A 177 2.25 19.57 3.85
CA ASN A 177 3.63 19.79 4.27
C ASN A 177 4.49 18.56 3.97
N LEU A 178 5.81 18.68 4.21
CA LEU A 178 6.68 17.51 4.24
C LEU A 178 6.29 16.60 5.42
N PRO A 179 6.40 15.27 5.26
CA PRO A 179 6.10 14.35 6.37
C PRO A 179 6.98 14.65 7.58
N VAL A 180 6.42 14.49 8.78
CA VAL A 180 7.15 14.72 10.05
C VAL A 180 8.45 13.93 10.13
N LYS A 181 8.47 12.75 9.51
CA LYS A 181 9.68 11.95 9.34
C LYS A 181 9.69 11.40 7.90
N ASP A 182 10.67 11.84 7.15
CA ASP A 182 10.87 11.43 5.76
C ASP A 182 11.82 10.22 5.72
N PHE A 183 11.31 9.09 5.29
CA PHE A 183 12.07 7.84 5.15
C PHE A 183 12.51 7.59 3.69
N ARG A 184 12.15 8.48 2.77
CA ARG A 184 12.51 8.33 1.36
C ARG A 184 14.02 8.44 1.18
N PRO A 185 14.59 7.74 0.19
CA PRO A 185 16.02 7.84 -0.12
C PRO A 185 16.43 9.29 -0.42
N TYR A 186 15.59 10.02 -1.16
CA TYR A 186 15.82 11.41 -1.57
C TYR A 186 15.11 12.39 -0.64
N LYS A 187 15.60 12.52 0.59
CA LYS A 187 15.08 13.50 1.58
C LYS A 187 15.94 14.74 1.62
N VAL A 188 15.39 15.82 2.15
CA VAL A 188 16.14 17.08 2.33
C VAL A 188 17.37 16.85 3.21
N GLY A 189 18.56 17.21 2.71
CA GLY A 189 19.83 17.06 3.41
C GLY A 189 20.61 15.79 3.07
N THR A 190 20.11 14.90 2.20
CA THR A 190 20.90 13.77 1.68
C THR A 190 21.65 14.17 0.42
N ASN A 191 22.89 13.67 0.30
CA ASN A 191 23.65 13.82 -0.94
C ASN A 191 23.13 12.83 -1.97
N LEU A 192 22.77 13.30 -3.16
CA LEU A 192 22.23 12.46 -4.23
C LEU A 192 23.21 11.34 -4.64
N ILE A 193 24.51 11.59 -4.58
CA ILE A 193 25.54 10.58 -4.93
C ILE A 193 25.54 9.45 -3.89
N ASP A 194 25.36 9.77 -2.61
CA ASP A 194 25.30 8.76 -1.56
C ASP A 194 24.02 7.92 -1.67
N CYS A 195 22.90 8.53 -2.09
CA CYS A 195 21.64 7.81 -2.30
C CYS A 195 21.67 6.82 -3.48
N THR A 196 22.52 7.05 -4.48
CA THR A 196 22.69 6.13 -5.61
C THR A 196 23.62 4.97 -5.27
N ASN A 197 24.48 5.13 -4.25
CA ASN A 197 25.42 4.10 -3.80
C ASN A 197 24.89 3.25 -2.62
N ASP A 198 23.90 3.77 -1.89
CA ASP A 198 23.26 3.06 -0.78
C ASP A 198 21.98 2.36 -1.24
N GLU A 199 22.02 1.05 -1.20
CA GLU A 199 20.91 0.10 -1.17
C GLU A 199 20.07 -0.09 -2.43
N GLY A 200 20.49 -1.01 -3.28
CA GLY A 200 19.58 -1.85 -4.05
C GLY A 200 19.00 -1.26 -5.33
N LEU A 201 19.48 -0.11 -5.78
CA LEU A 201 19.44 0.23 -7.18
C LEU A 201 20.75 -0.32 -7.77
N ASP A 202 20.66 -1.51 -8.35
CA ASP A 202 21.73 -2.01 -9.18
C ASP A 202 21.96 -0.99 -10.31
N PRO A 203 23.15 -0.33 -10.37
CA PRO A 203 23.42 0.64 -11.43
C PRO A 203 23.28 0.07 -12.84
N GLY A 204 23.20 -1.26 -12.96
CA GLY A 204 23.00 -1.98 -14.20
C GLY A 204 21.54 -2.02 -14.70
N GLU A 205 20.53 -1.66 -13.89
CA GLU A 205 19.11 -1.72 -14.30
C GLU A 205 18.52 -0.37 -14.70
N VAL A 206 19.19 0.74 -14.48
CA VAL A 206 18.72 2.06 -14.89
C VAL A 206 19.46 2.50 -16.15
N GLU A 207 19.01 2.04 -17.31
CA GLU A 207 19.40 2.66 -18.57
C GLU A 207 18.78 4.06 -18.68
N VAL A 208 19.54 5.09 -18.33
CA VAL A 208 19.12 6.47 -18.56
C VAL A 208 19.34 6.78 -20.04
N LYS A 209 18.27 6.80 -20.83
CA LYS A 209 18.27 7.21 -22.22
C LYS A 209 17.96 8.70 -22.31
N PHE A 210 18.93 9.49 -22.72
CA PHE A 210 18.71 10.90 -23.04
C PHE A 210 18.33 11.02 -24.52
N VAL A 211 17.15 11.55 -24.79
CA VAL A 211 16.74 11.91 -26.15
C VAL A 211 17.11 13.36 -26.34
N VAL A 212 18.15 13.61 -27.16
CA VAL A 212 18.58 14.95 -27.50
C VAL A 212 18.05 15.27 -28.91
N GLU A 213 17.25 16.33 -29.01
CA GLU A 213 16.78 16.84 -30.31
C GLU A 213 17.76 17.91 -30.81
N LYS A 214 18.47 17.61 -31.87
CA LYS A 214 19.38 18.53 -32.56
C LYS A 214 18.99 18.61 -34.02
N ASP A 215 18.68 19.81 -34.49
CA ASP A 215 18.36 20.11 -35.90
C ASP A 215 17.19 19.27 -36.48
N GLY A 216 16.19 18.92 -35.64
CA GLY A 216 15.02 18.13 -36.02
C GLY A 216 15.25 16.62 -36.13
N ALA A 217 16.43 16.12 -35.75
CA ALA A 217 16.71 14.70 -35.59
C ALA A 217 16.81 14.35 -34.12
N GLN A 218 16.12 13.28 -33.70
CA GLN A 218 16.20 12.74 -32.34
C GLN A 218 17.35 11.74 -32.26
N GLU A 219 18.34 12.03 -31.44
CA GLU A 219 19.45 11.12 -31.16
C GLU A 219 19.33 10.63 -29.71
N THR A 220 19.31 9.31 -29.52
CA THR A 220 19.24 8.68 -28.20
C THR A 220 20.66 8.38 -27.73
N ILE A 221 21.10 9.04 -26.67
CA ILE A 221 22.41 8.82 -26.05
C ILE A 221 22.18 7.94 -24.78
N THR A 222 22.86 6.80 -24.73
CA THR A 222 22.86 5.92 -23.57
C THR A 222 24.05 6.27 -22.67
N SER A 223 23.93 6.12 -21.35
CA SER A 223 24.92 6.52 -20.35
C SER A 223 26.29 5.78 -20.40
N GLU A 224 26.50 4.93 -21.38
CA GLU A 224 27.78 4.20 -21.60
C GLU A 224 28.70 4.85 -22.65
N GLN A 225 28.43 6.07 -23.10
CA GLN A 225 29.32 6.80 -24.01
C GLN A 225 29.88 8.08 -23.41
#